data_f3674cc3a05465829dd263d5afea7667
#
_entry.id   f3674cc3a05465829dd263d5afea7667
#
_cell.length_a   1.000
_cell.length_b   1.000
_cell.length_c   1.000
_cell.angle_alpha   90.00
_cell.angle_beta   90.00
_cell.angle_gamma   90.00
#
_symmetry.space_group_name_H-M   'P 1'
#
loop_
_entity.id
_entity.type
_entity.pdbx_description
1 polymer ?
#
loop_
_entity_poly.entity_id
_entity_poly.type
_entity_poly.pdbx_seq_one_letter_code
_entity_poly.pdbx_strand_id
1 'polypeptide(L)'
;MKIKDETLGMWLGVLGVAFFAVTLPMTRLATGTQAAPQLSPWFLTLGRAALAGVLSAIFLLATRSPLPKRPQWKPLGMAVLGNAIGFPLLLAFALRVVSASHAAVITALLPLVTAACAAWVLHQRARLGFWLCAIAGSLLVVVFSLLRAGTHGGGFGLEWADVLLVCAVFAASLGYIYGAQVTPALGAERVICWVCVLALPVSLPGTLWLWPQQSVAASAWVGFVYVGVFSMWVGFFAWYRGLAMGGALRVSQTQLLQPFLSILAAVPLLGEPLDIVTLGFAAAVVATVVAGKKLSQPRHPAALATASR
;
A
#
# COMPACT_ATOMS: atom_id res chain seq x y z
N MET A 1 -2.52 -30.49 10.69
CA MET A 1 -3.36 -29.29 10.61
C MET A 1 -2.53 -28.02 10.39
N LYS A 2 -1.52 -27.73 11.20
CA LYS A 2 -0.70 -26.48 11.08
C LYS A 2 -0.05 -26.17 9.73
N ILE A 3 0.52 -27.17 9.02
CA ILE A 3 1.22 -26.94 7.73
C ILE A 3 0.23 -26.53 6.60
N LYS A 4 -0.98 -27.09 6.58
CA LYS A 4 -2.01 -26.69 5.59
C LYS A 4 -2.49 -25.25 5.81
N ASP A 5 -2.62 -24.84 7.08
CA ASP A 5 -3.06 -23.47 7.41
C ASP A 5 -1.98 -22.44 7.06
N GLU A 6 -0.69 -22.73 7.33
CA GLU A 6 0.43 -21.87 6.95
C GLU A 6 0.53 -21.68 5.42
N THR A 7 0.36 -22.77 4.66
CA THR A 7 0.38 -22.72 3.19
C THR A 7 -0.80 -21.91 2.65
N LEU A 8 -2.00 -22.11 3.20
CA LEU A 8 -3.18 -21.33 2.83
C LEU A 8 -2.98 -19.83 3.17
N GLY A 9 -2.39 -19.54 4.32
CA GLY A 9 -2.03 -18.16 4.72
C GLY A 9 -1.08 -17.50 3.73
N MET A 10 -0.07 -18.22 3.22
CA MET A 10 0.84 -17.71 2.19
C MET A 10 0.10 -17.40 0.88
N TRP A 11 -0.77 -18.29 0.40
CA TRP A 11 -1.55 -18.06 -0.82
C TRP A 11 -2.53 -16.91 -0.68
N LEU A 12 -3.17 -16.74 0.48
CA LEU A 12 -4.01 -15.58 0.78
C LEU A 12 -3.18 -14.29 0.79
N GLY A 13 -1.96 -14.33 1.33
CA GLY A 13 -1.01 -13.21 1.26
C GLY A 13 -0.64 -12.84 -0.16
N VAL A 14 -0.31 -13.81 -1.02
CA VAL A 14 -0.03 -13.60 -2.45
C VAL A 14 -1.25 -13.01 -3.15
N LEU A 15 -2.45 -13.53 -2.88
CA LEU A 15 -3.70 -13.02 -3.46
C LEU A 15 -3.95 -11.56 -3.04
N GLY A 16 -3.78 -11.23 -1.76
CA GLY A 16 -3.89 -9.84 -1.28
C GLY A 16 -2.90 -8.90 -1.97
N VAL A 17 -1.65 -9.33 -2.09
CA VAL A 17 -0.60 -8.58 -2.81
C VAL A 17 -0.92 -8.42 -4.29
N ALA A 18 -1.49 -9.44 -4.95
CA ALA A 18 -1.92 -9.34 -6.33
C ALA A 18 -3.01 -8.26 -6.50
N PHE A 19 -4.01 -8.21 -5.60
CA PHE A 19 -5.00 -7.12 -5.61
C PHE A 19 -4.36 -5.75 -5.39
N PHE A 20 -3.39 -5.64 -4.48
CA PHE A 20 -2.70 -4.37 -4.24
C PHE A 20 -1.80 -3.96 -5.40
N ALA A 21 -1.17 -4.90 -6.08
CA ALA A 21 -0.33 -4.62 -7.23
C ALA A 21 -1.10 -3.97 -8.39
N VAL A 22 -2.30 -4.44 -8.67
CA VAL A 22 -3.19 -3.90 -9.72
C VAL A 22 -3.78 -2.52 -9.32
N THR A 23 -3.65 -2.10 -8.06
CA THR A 23 -4.14 -0.78 -7.60
C THR A 23 -3.52 0.38 -8.38
N LEU A 24 -2.20 0.31 -8.66
CA LEU A 24 -1.50 1.39 -9.37
C LEU A 24 -2.06 1.59 -10.79
N PRO A 25 -2.08 0.57 -11.67
CA PRO A 25 -2.63 0.74 -13.00
C PRO A 25 -4.12 1.06 -12.98
N MET A 26 -4.92 0.51 -12.06
CA MET A 26 -6.35 0.81 -11.97
C MET A 26 -6.62 2.23 -11.46
N THR A 27 -5.80 2.76 -10.56
CA THR A 27 -5.87 4.17 -10.15
C THR A 27 -5.55 5.09 -11.33
N ARG A 28 -4.51 4.77 -12.11
CA ARG A 28 -4.15 5.52 -13.33
C ARG A 28 -5.27 5.47 -14.37
N LEU A 29 -5.85 4.29 -14.57
CA LEU A 29 -7.00 4.12 -15.48
C LEU A 29 -8.20 4.96 -15.03
N ALA A 30 -8.46 5.01 -13.72
CA ALA A 30 -9.57 5.78 -13.16
C ALA A 30 -9.35 7.30 -13.23
N THR A 31 -8.13 7.79 -12.97
CA THR A 31 -7.84 9.24 -12.98
C THR A 31 -7.51 9.79 -14.35
N GLY A 32 -7.09 8.92 -15.27
CA GLY A 32 -6.52 9.32 -16.55
C GLY A 32 -5.16 10.00 -16.39
N THR A 33 -4.74 10.71 -17.43
CA THR A 33 -3.52 11.52 -17.47
C THR A 33 -3.83 13.01 -17.32
N GLN A 34 -2.82 13.86 -17.23
CA GLN A 34 -3.03 15.32 -17.30
C GLN A 34 -3.62 15.76 -18.63
N ALA A 35 -3.19 15.14 -19.74
CA ALA A 35 -3.66 15.45 -21.08
C ALA A 35 -5.09 14.89 -21.35
N ALA A 36 -5.46 13.79 -20.71
CA ALA A 36 -6.76 13.14 -20.85
C ALA A 36 -7.34 12.78 -19.47
N PRO A 37 -7.76 13.79 -18.68
CA PRO A 37 -8.25 13.58 -17.33
C PRO A 37 -9.60 12.85 -17.35
N GLN A 38 -9.78 11.93 -16.40
CA GLN A 38 -11.02 11.21 -16.16
C GLN A 38 -11.59 11.60 -14.78
N LEU A 39 -11.72 10.68 -13.84
CA LEU A 39 -12.17 10.98 -12.49
C LEU A 39 -11.17 11.87 -11.74
N SER A 40 -11.67 12.87 -11.01
CA SER A 40 -10.78 13.69 -10.18
C SER A 40 -10.15 12.85 -9.06
N PRO A 41 -8.88 13.12 -8.65
CA PRO A 41 -8.25 12.43 -7.54
C PRO A 41 -9.05 12.48 -6.24
N TRP A 42 -9.72 13.60 -5.99
CA TRP A 42 -10.61 13.77 -4.84
C TRP A 42 -11.83 12.86 -4.92
N PHE A 43 -12.53 12.86 -6.07
CA PHE A 43 -13.66 11.96 -6.27
C PHE A 43 -13.25 10.49 -6.15
N LEU A 44 -12.13 10.11 -6.79
CA LEU A 44 -11.65 8.73 -6.74
C LEU A 44 -11.34 8.31 -5.29
N THR A 45 -10.69 9.18 -4.52
CA THR A 45 -10.32 8.87 -3.13
C THR A 45 -11.53 8.75 -2.22
N LEU A 46 -12.42 9.73 -2.25
CA LEU A 46 -13.61 9.73 -1.41
C LEU A 46 -14.60 8.66 -1.87
N GLY A 47 -14.79 8.49 -3.17
CA GLY A 47 -15.69 7.49 -3.74
C GLY A 47 -15.27 6.05 -3.44
N ARG A 48 -13.98 5.73 -3.58
CA ARG A 48 -13.51 4.39 -3.22
C ARG A 48 -13.68 4.09 -1.72
N ALA A 49 -13.44 5.10 -0.88
CA ALA A 49 -13.63 4.97 0.56
C ALA A 49 -15.12 4.85 0.92
N ALA A 50 -16.00 5.58 0.24
CA ALA A 50 -17.45 5.48 0.41
C ALA A 50 -17.97 4.10 -0.01
N LEU A 51 -17.56 3.63 -1.20
CA LEU A 51 -17.96 2.30 -1.69
C LEU A 51 -17.50 1.19 -0.74
N ALA A 52 -16.23 1.19 -0.35
CA ALA A 52 -15.70 0.25 0.62
C ALA A 52 -16.38 0.40 1.99
N GLY A 53 -16.71 1.62 2.39
CA GLY A 53 -17.40 1.93 3.64
C GLY A 53 -18.81 1.34 3.70
N VAL A 54 -19.59 1.47 2.62
CA VAL A 54 -20.93 0.86 2.52
C VAL A 54 -20.83 -0.67 2.60
N LEU A 55 -19.93 -1.28 1.83
CA LEU A 55 -19.69 -2.73 1.89
C LEU A 55 -19.25 -3.19 3.28
N SER A 56 -18.38 -2.40 3.92
CA SER A 56 -17.90 -2.65 5.28
C SER A 56 -19.02 -2.52 6.32
N ALA A 57 -19.92 -1.54 6.19
CA ALA A 57 -21.07 -1.40 7.07
C ALA A 57 -21.99 -2.63 6.97
N ILE A 58 -22.28 -3.08 5.75
CA ILE A 58 -23.06 -4.30 5.51
C ILE A 58 -22.38 -5.51 6.18
N PHE A 59 -21.06 -5.66 5.98
CA PHE A 59 -20.29 -6.76 6.58
C PHE A 59 -20.32 -6.71 8.13
N LEU A 60 -20.09 -5.55 8.74
CA LEU A 60 -20.09 -5.41 10.19
C LEU A 60 -21.46 -5.67 10.82
N LEU A 61 -22.54 -5.24 10.14
CA LEU A 61 -23.92 -5.52 10.56
C LEU A 61 -24.24 -7.02 10.44
N ALA A 62 -23.93 -7.62 9.28
CA ALA A 62 -24.18 -9.05 9.05
C ALA A 62 -23.41 -9.96 10.03
N THR A 63 -22.19 -9.58 10.40
CA THR A 63 -21.36 -10.33 11.35
C THR A 63 -21.59 -9.92 12.81
N ARG A 64 -22.54 -9.02 13.09
CA ARG A 64 -22.82 -8.47 14.42
C ARG A 64 -21.55 -8.06 15.16
N SER A 65 -20.68 -7.37 14.45
CA SER A 65 -19.36 -6.98 14.95
C SER A 65 -19.47 -5.95 16.08
N PRO A 66 -18.73 -6.10 17.20
CA PRO A 66 -18.77 -5.16 18.29
C PRO A 66 -18.21 -3.81 17.89
N LEU A 67 -18.74 -2.73 18.49
CA LEU A 67 -18.23 -1.37 18.31
C LEU A 67 -16.80 -1.24 18.89
N PRO A 68 -15.94 -0.42 18.28
CA PRO A 68 -14.62 -0.14 18.82
C PRO A 68 -14.72 0.52 20.21
N LYS A 69 -13.84 0.09 21.13
CA LYS A 69 -13.73 0.71 22.46
C LYS A 69 -13.01 2.06 22.38
N ARG A 70 -13.22 2.95 23.37
CA ARG A 70 -12.60 4.30 23.40
C ARG A 70 -11.12 4.35 23.05
N PRO A 71 -10.22 3.47 23.58
CA PRO A 71 -8.80 3.52 23.23
C PRO A 71 -8.47 3.20 21.77
N GLN A 72 -9.39 2.55 21.02
CA GLN A 72 -9.19 2.13 19.63
C GLN A 72 -9.52 3.23 18.62
N TRP A 73 -10.27 4.27 19.03
CA TRP A 73 -10.71 5.32 18.12
C TRP A 73 -9.56 6.13 17.53
N LYS A 74 -8.57 6.52 18.37
CA LYS A 74 -7.40 7.28 17.89
C LYS A 74 -6.56 6.49 16.88
N PRO A 75 -6.16 5.24 17.14
CA PRO A 75 -5.48 4.43 16.12
C PRO A 75 -6.31 4.21 14.86
N LEU A 76 -7.62 3.96 14.97
CA LEU A 76 -8.49 3.83 13.80
C LEU A 76 -8.56 5.13 13.00
N GLY A 77 -8.70 6.28 13.65
CA GLY A 77 -8.67 7.60 13.00
C GLY A 77 -7.37 7.86 12.24
N MET A 78 -6.23 7.51 12.84
CA MET A 78 -4.93 7.58 12.15
C MET A 78 -4.84 6.62 10.97
N ALA A 79 -5.43 5.42 11.09
CA ALA A 79 -5.51 4.49 9.96
C ALA A 79 -6.45 4.99 8.85
N VAL A 80 -7.53 5.72 9.17
CA VAL A 80 -8.38 6.42 8.18
C VAL A 80 -7.57 7.45 7.42
N LEU A 81 -6.86 8.33 8.14
CA LEU A 81 -6.05 9.37 7.53
C LEU A 81 -4.94 8.80 6.64
N GLY A 82 -4.30 7.71 7.07
CA GLY A 82 -3.23 7.07 6.28
C GLY A 82 -3.76 6.25 5.10
N ASN A 83 -4.62 5.27 5.36
CA ASN A 83 -5.00 4.25 4.38
C ASN A 83 -6.22 4.60 3.54
N ALA A 84 -7.22 5.29 4.13
CA ALA A 84 -8.45 5.59 3.39
C ALA A 84 -8.37 6.91 2.62
N ILE A 85 -7.59 7.87 3.09
CA ILE A 85 -7.52 9.23 2.50
C ILE A 85 -6.11 9.53 1.99
N GLY A 86 -5.10 9.55 2.85
CA GLY A 86 -3.77 10.08 2.54
C GLY A 86 -3.08 9.32 1.40
N PHE A 87 -2.84 8.03 1.57
CA PHE A 87 -2.23 7.20 0.52
C PHE A 87 -2.99 7.25 -0.80
N PRO A 88 -4.31 6.99 -0.84
CA PRO A 88 -5.03 6.99 -2.11
C PRO A 88 -5.06 8.35 -2.80
N LEU A 89 -5.19 9.43 -2.05
CA LEU A 89 -5.26 10.77 -2.60
C LEU A 89 -3.93 11.19 -3.24
N LEU A 90 -2.85 11.06 -2.50
CA LEU A 90 -1.50 11.40 -2.96
C LEU A 90 -1.09 10.54 -4.16
N LEU A 91 -1.41 9.24 -4.11
CA LEU A 91 -1.21 8.32 -5.22
C LEU A 91 -2.01 8.73 -6.46
N ALA A 92 -3.29 9.07 -6.30
CA ALA A 92 -4.16 9.45 -7.40
C ALA A 92 -3.68 10.73 -8.11
N PHE A 93 -3.18 11.71 -7.35
CA PHE A 93 -2.56 12.91 -7.93
C PHE A 93 -1.27 12.58 -8.67
N ALA A 94 -0.39 11.80 -8.08
CA ALA A 94 0.89 11.42 -8.68
C ALA A 94 0.69 10.65 -9.98
N LEU A 95 -0.22 9.67 -10.00
CA LEU A 95 -0.51 8.84 -11.17
C LEU A 95 -1.17 9.58 -12.34
N ARG A 96 -1.57 10.83 -12.20
CA ARG A 96 -1.94 11.66 -13.35
C ARG A 96 -0.73 12.18 -14.12
N VAL A 97 0.42 12.22 -13.50
CA VAL A 97 1.68 12.78 -14.04
C VAL A 97 2.60 11.65 -14.47
N VAL A 98 2.87 10.70 -13.56
CA VAL A 98 3.81 9.61 -13.80
C VAL A 98 3.11 8.31 -14.17
N SER A 99 3.84 7.38 -14.79
CA SER A 99 3.34 6.05 -15.14
C SER A 99 3.12 5.18 -13.89
N ALA A 100 2.29 4.14 -14.02
CA ALA A 100 2.08 3.17 -12.95
C ALA A 100 3.36 2.39 -12.64
N SER A 101 4.16 2.09 -13.66
CA SER A 101 5.46 1.42 -13.52
C SER A 101 6.47 2.29 -12.76
N HIS A 102 6.50 3.61 -13.01
CA HIS A 102 7.33 4.56 -12.24
C HIS A 102 6.90 4.58 -10.76
N ALA A 103 5.61 4.74 -10.50
CA ALA A 103 5.08 4.73 -9.14
C ALA A 103 5.36 3.40 -8.40
N ALA A 104 5.41 2.26 -9.13
CA ALA A 104 5.71 0.95 -8.53
C ALA A 104 7.13 0.89 -7.93
N VAL A 105 8.12 1.55 -8.55
CA VAL A 105 9.49 1.61 -8.03
C VAL A 105 9.55 2.38 -6.72
N ILE A 106 8.89 3.55 -6.66
CA ILE A 106 8.90 4.39 -5.46
C ILE A 106 8.11 3.70 -4.33
N THR A 107 6.96 3.13 -4.64
CA THR A 107 6.14 2.42 -3.65
C THR A 107 6.77 1.10 -3.18
N ALA A 108 7.77 0.56 -3.87
CA ALA A 108 8.57 -0.57 -3.38
C ALA A 108 9.32 -0.27 -2.07
N LEU A 109 9.51 1.02 -1.71
CA LEU A 109 10.03 1.43 -0.41
C LEU A 109 9.04 1.23 0.75
N LEU A 110 7.77 0.97 0.47
CA LEU A 110 6.73 0.88 1.51
C LEU A 110 7.08 -0.04 2.69
N PRO A 111 7.61 -1.27 2.50
CA PRO A 111 7.99 -2.12 3.63
C PRO A 111 9.13 -1.54 4.48
N LEU A 112 10.06 -0.82 3.86
CA LEU A 112 11.20 -0.20 4.54
C LEU A 112 10.75 1.00 5.37
N VAL A 113 9.94 1.88 4.77
CA VAL A 113 9.36 3.06 5.45
C VAL A 113 8.42 2.62 6.56
N THR A 114 7.62 1.57 6.35
CA THR A 114 6.76 1.00 7.40
C THR A 114 7.59 0.53 8.60
N ALA A 115 8.72 -0.14 8.37
CA ALA A 115 9.60 -0.58 9.45
C ALA A 115 10.27 0.62 10.16
N ALA A 116 10.68 1.66 9.43
CA ALA A 116 11.22 2.89 10.02
C ALA A 116 10.18 3.63 10.86
N CYS A 117 8.97 3.80 10.36
CA CYS A 117 7.86 4.39 11.11
C CYS A 117 7.48 3.55 12.34
N ALA A 118 7.49 2.21 12.24
CA ALA A 118 7.25 1.34 13.37
C ALA A 118 8.31 1.51 14.46
N ALA A 119 9.59 1.60 14.08
CA ALA A 119 10.67 1.88 15.01
C ALA A 119 10.46 3.22 15.75
N TRP A 120 9.99 4.23 15.04
CA TRP A 120 9.72 5.56 15.61
C TRP A 120 8.46 5.56 16.49
N VAL A 121 7.31 5.10 15.97
CA VAL A 121 6.01 5.15 16.66
C VAL A 121 5.95 4.19 17.86
N LEU A 122 6.60 3.02 17.75
CA LEU A 122 6.62 2.00 18.80
C LEU A 122 7.88 2.08 19.66
N HIS A 123 8.71 3.13 19.48
CA HIS A 123 9.98 3.35 20.20
C HIS A 123 10.93 2.15 20.15
N GLN A 124 10.91 1.39 19.03
CA GLN A 124 11.79 0.26 18.82
C GLN A 124 13.15 0.71 18.29
N ARG A 125 14.24 0.15 18.83
CA ARG A 125 15.60 0.49 18.38
C ARG A 125 15.94 -0.31 17.13
N ALA A 126 15.96 0.34 15.96
CA ALA A 126 16.49 -0.25 14.74
C ALA A 126 18.02 -0.21 14.73
N ARG A 127 18.65 -1.27 14.20
CA ARG A 127 20.12 -1.36 14.09
C ARG A 127 20.64 -0.44 12.98
N LEU A 128 21.92 -0.05 13.10
CA LEU A 128 22.58 0.82 12.09
C LEU A 128 22.46 0.25 10.68
N GLY A 129 22.64 -1.07 10.51
CA GLY A 129 22.51 -1.73 9.19
C GLY A 129 21.14 -1.54 8.54
N PHE A 130 20.06 -1.47 9.32
CA PHE A 130 18.74 -1.13 8.81
C PHE A 130 18.71 0.30 8.25
N TRP A 131 19.24 1.28 8.97
CA TRP A 131 19.27 2.67 8.53
C TRP A 131 20.14 2.87 7.29
N LEU A 132 21.26 2.15 7.17
CA LEU A 132 22.09 2.17 5.95
C LEU A 132 21.31 1.65 4.73
N CYS A 133 20.55 0.55 4.90
CA CYS A 133 19.68 0.05 3.82
C CYS A 133 18.54 1.02 3.50
N ALA A 134 17.99 1.72 4.50
CA ALA A 134 16.95 2.72 4.28
C ALA A 134 17.49 3.90 3.45
N ILE A 135 18.68 4.40 3.78
CA ILE A 135 19.36 5.45 3.01
C ILE A 135 19.67 4.98 1.59
N ALA A 136 20.24 3.78 1.43
CA ALA A 136 20.56 3.22 0.11
C ALA A 136 19.30 3.08 -0.77
N GLY A 137 18.20 2.56 -0.21
CA GLY A 137 16.92 2.46 -0.91
C GLY A 137 16.36 3.82 -1.33
N SER A 138 16.45 4.82 -0.44
CA SER A 138 16.01 6.19 -0.74
C SER A 138 16.87 6.83 -1.84
N LEU A 139 18.19 6.64 -1.81
CA LEU A 139 19.10 7.12 -2.87
C LEU A 139 18.81 6.47 -4.22
N LEU A 140 18.53 5.16 -4.25
CA LEU A 140 18.12 4.47 -5.48
C LEU A 140 16.85 5.09 -6.09
N VAL A 141 15.85 5.42 -5.26
CA VAL A 141 14.63 6.08 -5.72
C VAL A 141 14.93 7.48 -6.27
N VAL A 142 15.75 8.27 -5.58
CA VAL A 142 16.15 9.60 -6.07
C VAL A 142 16.87 9.49 -7.42
N VAL A 143 17.84 8.58 -7.56
CA VAL A 143 18.55 8.34 -8.83
C VAL A 143 17.59 7.93 -9.94
N PHE A 144 16.65 7.02 -9.64
CA PHE A 144 15.63 6.60 -10.59
C PHE A 144 14.77 7.78 -11.07
N SER A 145 14.26 8.59 -10.12
CA SER A 145 13.44 9.77 -10.45
C SER A 145 14.20 10.79 -11.31
N LEU A 146 15.47 11.06 -10.97
CA LEU A 146 16.31 11.96 -11.76
C LEU A 146 16.57 11.44 -13.18
N LEU A 147 16.84 10.15 -13.35
CA LEU A 147 17.04 9.55 -14.68
C LEU A 147 15.76 9.64 -15.53
N ARG A 148 14.59 9.46 -14.91
CA ARG A 148 13.30 9.55 -15.61
C ARG A 148 12.91 10.98 -15.97
N ALA A 149 13.16 11.95 -15.11
CA ALA A 149 12.92 13.37 -15.41
C ALA A 149 13.70 13.83 -16.66
N GLY A 150 14.95 13.38 -16.82
CA GLY A 150 15.77 13.69 -17.99
C GLY A 150 15.25 13.12 -19.32
N THR A 151 14.49 12.00 -19.29
CA THR A 151 13.98 11.36 -20.53
C THR A 151 12.67 11.98 -21.04
N HIS A 152 11.96 12.78 -20.25
CA HIS A 152 10.66 13.38 -20.61
C HIS A 152 10.74 14.86 -20.98
N GLY A 153 11.94 15.39 -21.24
CA GLY A 153 12.14 16.78 -21.70
C GLY A 153 11.97 17.86 -20.63
N GLY A 154 11.72 17.48 -19.39
CA GLY A 154 11.81 18.33 -18.21
C GLY A 154 13.24 18.28 -17.68
N GLY A 155 13.82 19.44 -17.30
CA GLY A 155 15.19 19.50 -16.78
C GLY A 155 15.44 18.53 -15.62
N PHE A 156 16.73 18.28 -15.32
CA PHE A 156 17.13 17.45 -14.18
C PHE A 156 16.48 17.96 -12.89
N GLY A 157 15.50 17.21 -12.38
CA GLY A 157 14.80 17.57 -11.14
C GLY A 157 13.86 16.46 -10.67
N LEU A 158 13.64 16.40 -9.34
CA LEU A 158 12.57 15.59 -8.77
C LEU A 158 11.23 16.20 -9.22
N GLU A 159 10.40 15.40 -9.85
CA GLU A 159 9.04 15.83 -10.15
C GLU A 159 8.22 15.92 -8.85
N TRP A 160 7.30 16.89 -8.77
CA TRP A 160 6.42 17.01 -7.62
C TRP A 160 5.60 15.71 -7.37
N ALA A 161 5.36 14.93 -8.44
CA ALA A 161 4.72 13.63 -8.34
C ALA A 161 5.53 12.62 -7.51
N ASP A 162 6.86 12.65 -7.58
CA ASP A 162 7.73 11.79 -6.77
C ASP A 162 7.62 12.11 -5.28
N VAL A 163 7.53 13.41 -4.97
CA VAL A 163 7.29 13.86 -3.59
C VAL A 163 5.95 13.37 -3.08
N LEU A 164 4.89 13.45 -3.91
CA LEU A 164 3.59 12.91 -3.55
C LEU A 164 3.63 11.38 -3.31
N LEU A 165 4.37 10.64 -4.12
CA LEU A 165 4.53 9.19 -3.95
C LEU A 165 5.27 8.84 -2.65
N VAL A 166 6.33 9.56 -2.32
CA VAL A 166 7.04 9.39 -1.04
C VAL A 166 6.11 9.73 0.13
N CYS A 167 5.38 10.84 0.07
CA CYS A 167 4.38 11.19 1.09
C CYS A 167 3.26 10.13 1.20
N ALA A 168 2.83 9.56 0.06
CA ALA A 168 1.86 8.47 0.04
C ALA A 168 2.40 7.24 0.77
N VAL A 169 3.65 6.85 0.53
CA VAL A 169 4.31 5.74 1.23
C VAL A 169 4.36 5.98 2.74
N PHE A 170 4.67 7.19 3.19
CA PHE A 170 4.62 7.56 4.61
C PHE A 170 3.20 7.47 5.18
N ALA A 171 2.20 8.00 4.47
CA ALA A 171 0.80 7.95 4.88
C ALA A 171 0.32 6.49 5.05
N ALA A 172 0.58 5.63 4.06
CA ALA A 172 0.25 4.21 4.13
C ALA A 172 0.97 3.51 5.29
N SER A 173 2.26 3.79 5.49
CA SER A 173 3.07 3.22 6.56
C SER A 173 2.49 3.52 7.93
N LEU A 174 2.14 4.78 8.19
CA LEU A 174 1.49 5.18 9.43
C LEU A 174 0.12 4.50 9.59
N GLY A 175 -0.68 4.47 8.52
CA GLY A 175 -1.97 3.81 8.51
C GLY A 175 -1.88 2.32 8.84
N TYR A 176 -0.88 1.62 8.32
CA TYR A 176 -0.63 0.19 8.63
C TYR A 176 -0.24 -0.02 10.09
N ILE A 177 0.63 0.83 10.65
CA ILE A 177 1.08 0.70 12.03
C ILE A 177 -0.07 0.90 12.99
N TYR A 178 -0.84 1.98 12.83
CA TYR A 178 -1.98 2.26 13.68
C TYR A 178 -3.11 1.23 13.52
N GLY A 179 -3.36 0.74 12.31
CA GLY A 179 -4.27 -0.38 12.06
C GLY A 179 -3.81 -1.66 12.78
N ALA A 180 -2.51 -1.97 12.72
CA ALA A 180 -1.94 -3.14 13.37
C ALA A 180 -2.07 -3.08 14.91
N GLN A 181 -2.03 -1.90 15.53
CA GLN A 181 -2.21 -1.76 16.98
C GLN A 181 -3.59 -2.23 17.48
N VAL A 182 -4.63 -2.09 16.67
CA VAL A 182 -6.00 -2.49 17.04
C VAL A 182 -6.39 -3.88 16.54
N THR A 183 -5.57 -4.48 15.67
CA THR A 183 -5.84 -5.81 15.10
C THR A 183 -6.01 -6.92 16.14
N PRO A 184 -5.21 -7.01 17.24
CA PRO A 184 -5.40 -8.05 18.25
C PRO A 184 -6.75 -7.98 18.97
N ALA A 185 -7.31 -6.77 19.09
CA ALA A 185 -8.56 -6.56 19.82
C ALA A 185 -9.81 -6.64 18.94
N LEU A 186 -9.72 -6.21 17.68
CA LEU A 186 -10.86 -6.15 16.75
C LEU A 186 -10.94 -7.36 15.81
N GLY A 187 -9.81 -8.01 15.55
CA GLY A 187 -9.66 -8.98 14.49
C GLY A 187 -9.27 -8.32 13.15
N ALA A 188 -8.49 -9.05 12.38
CA ALA A 188 -7.83 -8.55 11.17
C ALA A 188 -8.79 -7.93 10.14
N GLU A 189 -9.89 -8.64 9.82
CA GLU A 189 -10.85 -8.23 8.79
C GLU A 189 -11.70 -7.02 9.24
N ARG A 190 -12.00 -6.94 10.54
CA ARG A 190 -12.82 -5.85 11.08
C ARG A 190 -12.10 -4.52 11.14
N VAL A 191 -10.75 -4.54 11.20
CA VAL A 191 -9.97 -3.28 11.24
C VAL A 191 -10.22 -2.46 9.99
N ILE A 192 -10.06 -3.04 8.79
CA ILE A 192 -10.30 -2.28 7.54
C ILE A 192 -11.78 -1.90 7.41
N CYS A 193 -12.71 -2.76 7.85
CA CYS A 193 -14.12 -2.42 7.85
C CYS A 193 -14.42 -1.20 8.73
N TRP A 194 -13.87 -1.12 9.93
CA TRP A 194 -14.03 0.04 10.79
C TRP A 194 -13.34 1.28 10.21
N VAL A 195 -12.16 1.14 9.62
CA VAL A 195 -11.48 2.25 8.92
C VAL A 195 -12.37 2.82 7.81
N CYS A 196 -12.96 1.96 6.97
CA CYS A 196 -13.82 2.40 5.87
C CYS A 196 -15.14 3.01 6.39
N VAL A 197 -15.75 2.43 7.41
CA VAL A 197 -17.00 2.96 8.01
C VAL A 197 -16.76 4.31 8.68
N LEU A 198 -15.63 4.49 9.39
CA LEU A 198 -15.28 5.77 9.99
C LEU A 198 -14.97 6.86 8.97
N ALA A 199 -14.57 6.49 7.76
CA ALA A 199 -14.40 7.43 6.66
C ALA A 199 -15.74 7.88 6.04
N LEU A 200 -16.85 7.11 6.19
CA LEU A 200 -18.14 7.37 5.54
C LEU A 200 -18.71 8.76 5.77
N PRO A 201 -18.69 9.33 6.99
CA PRO A 201 -19.26 10.65 7.23
C PRO A 201 -18.65 11.77 6.37
N VAL A 202 -17.41 11.58 5.93
CA VAL A 202 -16.69 12.52 5.05
C VAL A 202 -16.72 12.03 3.60
N SER A 203 -16.49 10.74 3.40
CA SER A 203 -16.31 10.19 2.05
C SER A 203 -17.61 10.13 1.26
N LEU A 204 -18.75 9.80 1.89
CA LEU A 204 -20.01 9.69 1.18
C LEU A 204 -20.55 11.07 0.74
N PRO A 205 -20.67 12.09 1.61
CA PRO A 205 -21.07 13.43 1.17
C PRO A 205 -20.08 14.02 0.16
N GLY A 206 -18.78 13.86 0.38
CA GLY A 206 -17.77 14.36 -0.54
C GLY A 206 -17.82 13.70 -1.92
N THR A 207 -18.14 12.41 -1.99
CA THR A 207 -18.35 11.70 -3.27
C THR A 207 -19.56 12.25 -4.01
N LEU A 208 -20.66 12.49 -3.32
CA LEU A 208 -21.88 13.04 -3.93
C LEU A 208 -21.64 14.47 -4.43
N TRP A 209 -20.95 15.29 -3.67
CA TRP A 209 -20.63 16.67 -4.06
C TRP A 209 -19.68 16.76 -5.25
N LEU A 210 -18.66 15.88 -5.27
CA LEU A 210 -17.65 15.86 -6.33
C LEU A 210 -18.03 14.94 -7.50
N TRP A 211 -19.28 14.56 -7.61
CA TRP A 211 -19.74 13.70 -8.71
C TRP A 211 -19.36 14.30 -10.06
N PRO A 212 -18.74 13.51 -10.96
CA PRO A 212 -18.26 14.02 -12.22
C PRO A 212 -19.43 14.58 -13.07
N GLN A 213 -19.28 15.83 -13.52
CA GLN A 213 -20.28 16.50 -14.37
C GLN A 213 -20.02 16.25 -15.86
N GLN A 214 -18.83 15.75 -16.20
CA GLN A 214 -18.41 15.42 -17.56
C GLN A 214 -18.57 13.93 -17.82
N SER A 215 -18.64 13.57 -19.10
CA SER A 215 -18.64 12.17 -19.50
C SER A 215 -17.31 11.51 -19.12
N VAL A 216 -17.39 10.40 -18.40
CA VAL A 216 -16.24 9.60 -17.93
C VAL A 216 -16.23 8.29 -18.70
N ALA A 217 -15.08 7.89 -19.20
CA ALA A 217 -14.92 6.64 -19.93
C ALA A 217 -15.32 5.42 -19.07
N ALA A 218 -15.92 4.41 -19.67
CA ALA A 218 -16.31 3.19 -18.96
C ALA A 218 -15.09 2.50 -18.29
N SER A 219 -13.93 2.56 -18.92
CA SER A 219 -12.68 2.03 -18.36
C SER A 219 -12.28 2.72 -17.04
N ALA A 220 -12.54 4.04 -16.91
CA ALA A 220 -12.26 4.75 -15.66
C ALA A 220 -13.18 4.30 -14.52
N TRP A 221 -14.45 4.00 -14.82
CA TRP A 221 -15.36 3.42 -13.84
C TRP A 221 -14.96 2.00 -13.43
N VAL A 222 -14.42 1.19 -14.36
CA VAL A 222 -13.83 -0.12 -14.02
C VAL A 222 -12.67 0.05 -13.05
N GLY A 223 -11.77 1.01 -13.32
CA GLY A 223 -10.69 1.36 -12.39
C GLY A 223 -11.21 1.78 -11.01
N PHE A 224 -12.23 2.65 -10.97
CA PHE A 224 -12.89 3.10 -9.74
C PHE A 224 -13.45 1.94 -8.90
N VAL A 225 -14.27 1.08 -9.53
CA VAL A 225 -14.86 -0.09 -8.85
C VAL A 225 -13.76 -1.01 -8.33
N TYR A 226 -12.74 -1.26 -9.15
CA TYR A 226 -11.61 -2.09 -8.73
C TYR A 226 -10.92 -1.55 -7.47
N VAL A 227 -10.55 -0.27 -7.45
CA VAL A 227 -9.83 0.28 -6.30
C VAL A 227 -10.71 0.40 -5.06
N GLY A 228 -12.03 0.55 -5.21
CA GLY A 228 -12.98 0.56 -4.11
C GLY A 228 -13.25 -0.83 -3.53
N VAL A 229 -13.54 -1.81 -4.38
CA VAL A 229 -13.94 -3.15 -3.95
C VAL A 229 -12.73 -4.05 -3.70
N PHE A 230 -11.86 -4.21 -4.71
CA PHE A 230 -10.78 -5.19 -4.61
C PHE A 230 -9.58 -4.67 -3.84
N SER A 231 -9.13 -3.44 -4.11
CA SER A 231 -7.97 -2.88 -3.43
C SER A 231 -8.28 -2.45 -1.99
N MET A 232 -9.39 -1.76 -1.76
CA MET A 232 -9.70 -1.17 -0.46
C MET A 232 -10.40 -2.13 0.51
N TRP A 233 -11.04 -3.19 0.02
CA TRP A 233 -11.87 -4.09 0.83
C TRP A 233 -11.43 -5.55 0.73
N VAL A 234 -11.69 -6.24 -0.39
CA VAL A 234 -11.39 -7.68 -0.58
C VAL A 234 -9.89 -7.98 -0.41
N GLY A 235 -9.02 -7.14 -0.97
CA GLY A 235 -7.57 -7.31 -0.87
C GLY A 235 -7.08 -7.29 0.59
N PHE A 236 -7.63 -6.43 1.42
CA PHE A 236 -7.31 -6.40 2.85
C PHE A 236 -7.84 -7.61 3.61
N PHE A 237 -8.96 -8.18 3.21
CA PHE A 237 -9.45 -9.41 3.84
C PHE A 237 -8.49 -10.57 3.57
N ALA A 238 -8.11 -10.77 2.31
CA ALA A 238 -7.13 -11.80 1.93
C ALA A 238 -5.79 -11.57 2.65
N TRP A 239 -5.32 -10.32 2.65
CA TRP A 239 -4.06 -9.92 3.27
C TRP A 239 -4.03 -10.18 4.77
N TYR A 240 -4.98 -9.62 5.52
CA TYR A 240 -5.00 -9.77 6.97
C TYR A 240 -5.26 -11.21 7.42
N ARG A 241 -6.13 -11.94 6.71
CA ARG A 241 -6.35 -13.36 6.98
C ARG A 241 -5.11 -14.20 6.67
N GLY A 242 -4.42 -13.87 5.59
CA GLY A 242 -3.12 -14.44 5.26
C GLY A 242 -2.10 -14.26 6.39
N LEU A 243 -1.95 -13.01 6.89
CA LEU A 243 -1.06 -12.70 8.02
C LEU A 243 -1.41 -13.48 9.29
N ALA A 244 -2.71 -13.62 9.59
CA ALA A 244 -3.19 -14.35 10.78
C ALA A 244 -2.91 -15.85 10.70
N MET A 245 -3.06 -16.47 9.53
CA MET A 245 -2.90 -17.92 9.32
C MET A 245 -1.45 -18.32 9.04
N GLY A 246 -0.75 -17.55 8.18
CA GLY A 246 0.60 -17.90 7.71
C GLY A 246 1.73 -17.26 8.53
N GLY A 247 1.38 -16.40 9.50
CA GLY A 247 2.32 -15.64 10.31
C GLY A 247 2.82 -14.37 9.59
N ALA A 248 2.78 -13.25 10.33
CA ALA A 248 3.06 -11.92 9.78
C ALA A 248 4.46 -11.83 9.12
N LEU A 249 5.48 -12.45 9.73
CA LEU A 249 6.85 -12.40 9.23
C LEU A 249 6.99 -13.08 7.85
N ARG A 250 6.36 -14.23 7.65
CA ARG A 250 6.43 -14.98 6.38
C ARG A 250 5.58 -14.34 5.31
N VAL A 251 4.31 -14.07 5.61
CA VAL A 251 3.35 -13.54 4.64
C VAL A 251 3.75 -12.14 4.18
N SER A 252 4.30 -11.30 5.06
CA SER A 252 4.79 -9.97 4.65
C SER A 252 5.88 -10.00 3.57
N GLN A 253 6.60 -11.12 3.40
CA GLN A 253 7.59 -11.25 2.33
C GLN A 253 6.94 -11.26 0.94
N THR A 254 5.66 -11.66 0.84
CA THR A 254 4.95 -11.64 -0.45
C THR A 254 4.79 -10.24 -1.02
N GLN A 255 4.81 -9.17 -0.18
CA GLN A 255 4.80 -7.78 -0.64
C GLN A 255 5.99 -7.40 -1.52
N LEU A 256 7.09 -8.14 -1.45
CA LEU A 256 8.25 -7.92 -2.32
C LEU A 256 7.94 -8.24 -3.79
N LEU A 257 6.88 -8.99 -4.06
CA LEU A 257 6.38 -9.25 -5.42
C LEU A 257 5.58 -8.06 -5.98
N GLN A 258 5.04 -7.19 -5.11
CA GLN A 258 4.09 -6.15 -5.49
C GLN A 258 4.61 -5.22 -6.60
N PRO A 259 5.83 -4.64 -6.54
CA PRO A 259 6.30 -3.74 -7.60
C PRO A 259 6.41 -4.44 -8.97
N PHE A 260 6.87 -5.69 -8.99
CA PHE A 260 6.96 -6.46 -10.24
C PHE A 260 5.57 -6.79 -10.81
N LEU A 261 4.63 -7.22 -9.97
CA LEU A 261 3.25 -7.47 -10.38
C LEU A 261 2.56 -6.19 -10.85
N SER A 262 2.86 -5.02 -10.25
CA SER A 262 2.33 -3.73 -10.69
C SER A 262 2.85 -3.35 -12.08
N ILE A 263 4.16 -3.49 -12.32
CA ILE A 263 4.77 -3.22 -13.62
C ILE A 263 4.18 -4.16 -14.69
N LEU A 264 4.11 -5.46 -14.39
CA LEU A 264 3.53 -6.44 -15.31
C LEU A 264 2.05 -6.18 -15.60
N ALA A 265 1.27 -5.73 -14.62
CA ALA A 265 -0.14 -5.38 -14.81
C ALA A 265 -0.32 -4.08 -15.61
N ALA A 266 0.61 -3.13 -15.53
CA ALA A 266 0.54 -1.86 -16.27
C ALA A 266 0.66 -2.08 -17.79
N VAL A 267 1.37 -3.12 -18.22
CA VAL A 267 1.53 -3.44 -19.66
C VAL A 267 0.17 -3.70 -20.33
N PRO A 268 -0.61 -4.72 -19.95
CA PRO A 268 -1.90 -4.99 -20.61
C PRO A 268 -3.01 -3.98 -20.28
N LEU A 269 -2.96 -3.35 -19.10
CA LEU A 269 -4.04 -2.46 -18.65
C LEU A 269 -3.90 -1.02 -19.16
N LEU A 270 -2.67 -0.56 -19.34
CA LEU A 270 -2.37 0.83 -19.69
C LEU A 270 -1.55 0.96 -21.00
N GLY A 271 -1.09 -0.15 -21.58
CA GLY A 271 -0.17 -0.13 -22.73
C GLY A 271 1.23 0.42 -22.38
N GLU A 272 1.62 0.40 -21.11
CA GLU A 272 2.95 0.85 -20.71
C GLU A 272 4.03 -0.11 -21.22
N PRO A 273 5.15 0.39 -21.79
CA PRO A 273 6.22 -0.47 -22.26
C PRO A 273 6.92 -1.14 -21.07
N LEU A 274 7.28 -2.41 -21.24
CA LEU A 274 8.12 -3.11 -20.29
C LEU A 274 9.57 -2.63 -20.44
N ASP A 275 10.02 -1.85 -19.47
CA ASP A 275 11.34 -1.22 -19.50
C ASP A 275 12.30 -1.90 -18.53
N ILE A 276 13.45 -2.34 -19.07
CA ILE A 276 14.47 -3.07 -18.30
C ILE A 276 15.08 -2.20 -17.18
N VAL A 277 15.17 -0.88 -17.39
CA VAL A 277 15.70 0.06 -16.40
C VAL A 277 14.76 0.12 -15.20
N THR A 278 13.46 0.25 -15.43
CA THR A 278 12.44 0.24 -14.39
C THR A 278 12.44 -1.07 -13.60
N LEU A 279 12.55 -2.21 -14.29
CA LEU A 279 12.66 -3.52 -13.62
C LEU A 279 13.95 -3.63 -12.80
N GLY A 280 15.06 -3.13 -13.31
CA GLY A 280 16.35 -3.10 -12.60
C GLY A 280 16.29 -2.29 -11.33
N PHE A 281 15.72 -1.08 -11.36
CA PHE A 281 15.53 -0.25 -10.16
C PHE A 281 14.55 -0.88 -9.17
N ALA A 282 13.44 -1.46 -9.65
CA ALA A 282 12.52 -2.20 -8.77
C ALA A 282 13.23 -3.35 -8.05
N ALA A 283 14.05 -4.12 -8.76
CA ALA A 283 14.85 -5.20 -8.19
C ALA A 283 15.87 -4.67 -7.16
N ALA A 284 16.57 -3.57 -7.47
CA ALA A 284 17.55 -2.96 -6.57
C ALA A 284 16.89 -2.44 -5.28
N VAL A 285 15.75 -1.76 -5.38
CA VAL A 285 14.99 -1.30 -4.20
C VAL A 285 14.52 -2.49 -3.36
N VAL A 286 13.97 -3.52 -3.98
CA VAL A 286 13.56 -4.75 -3.28
C VAL A 286 14.77 -5.40 -2.57
N ALA A 287 15.94 -5.42 -3.19
CA ALA A 287 17.14 -5.95 -2.58
C ALA A 287 17.55 -5.17 -1.30
N THR A 288 17.44 -3.83 -1.31
CA THR A 288 17.70 -3.02 -0.10
C THR A 288 16.70 -3.32 1.02
N VAL A 289 15.43 -3.53 0.69
CA VAL A 289 14.40 -3.92 1.66
C VAL A 289 14.70 -5.28 2.28
N VAL A 290 15.07 -6.27 1.46
CA VAL A 290 15.46 -7.62 1.93
C VAL A 290 16.68 -7.54 2.85
N ALA A 291 17.71 -6.79 2.43
CA ALA A 291 18.92 -6.60 3.24
C ALA A 291 18.61 -5.90 4.57
N GLY A 292 17.80 -4.82 4.55
CA GLY A 292 17.39 -4.11 5.75
C GLY A 292 16.62 -4.99 6.74
N LYS A 293 15.72 -5.84 6.24
CA LYS A 293 15.01 -6.82 7.08
C LYS A 293 15.95 -7.84 7.73
N LYS A 294 16.88 -8.40 6.97
CA LYS A 294 17.89 -9.36 7.51
C LYS A 294 18.78 -8.73 8.58
N LEU A 295 19.20 -7.49 8.38
CA LEU A 295 20.04 -6.75 9.31
C LEU A 295 19.29 -6.28 10.57
N SER A 296 17.96 -6.18 10.52
CA SER A 296 17.11 -5.80 11.65
C SER A 296 16.80 -6.96 12.60
N GLN A 297 16.89 -8.22 12.14
CA GLN A 297 16.62 -9.37 12.99
C GLN A 297 17.68 -9.53 14.09
N PRO A 298 17.29 -9.80 15.35
CA PRO A 298 18.26 -10.19 16.39
C PRO A 298 19.01 -11.43 15.89
N ARG A 299 20.35 -11.42 15.91
CA ARG A 299 21.10 -12.67 15.79
C ARG A 299 20.66 -13.55 16.94
N HIS A 300 19.96 -14.64 16.64
CA HIS A 300 19.77 -15.72 17.61
C HIS A 300 21.17 -16.13 18.05
N PRO A 301 21.49 -16.13 19.36
CA PRO A 301 22.73 -16.70 19.81
C PRO A 301 22.66 -18.21 19.53
N ALA A 302 23.11 -18.61 18.36
CA ALA A 302 23.40 -19.99 18.11
C ALA A 302 24.61 -20.38 18.98
N ALA A 303 24.45 -21.44 19.79
CA ALA A 303 25.47 -22.22 20.41
C ALA A 303 26.28 -21.58 21.57
N LEU A 304 25.66 -21.49 22.75
CA LEU A 304 26.39 -21.77 24.01
C LEU A 304 25.91 -23.11 24.62
N ALA A 305 25.70 -24.12 23.80
CA ALA A 305 25.26 -25.45 24.24
C ALA A 305 26.28 -26.54 23.93
N THR A 306 27.58 -26.21 23.82
CA THR A 306 28.64 -27.25 23.69
C THR A 306 29.91 -26.82 24.42
N ALA A 307 29.79 -26.47 25.70
CA ALA A 307 30.96 -26.37 26.57
C ALA A 307 30.58 -26.71 28.03
N SER A 308 29.97 -27.86 28.23
CA SER A 308 29.90 -28.52 29.54
C SER A 308 29.83 -30.04 29.30
N ARG A 309 30.94 -30.60 28.92
CA ARG A 309 31.30 -31.99 29.20
C ARG A 309 32.77 -32.02 29.65
#